data_bbeaf6f8f3956fc99c59f724c875f6d5
#
_entry.id   bbeaf6f8f3956fc99c59f724c875f6d5
#
_cell.length_a   1.000
_cell.length_b   1.000
_cell.length_c   1.000
_cell.angle_alpha   90.00
_cell.angle_beta   90.00
_cell.angle_gamma   90.00
#
_symmetry.space_group_name_H-M   'P 1'
#
loop_
_entity.id
_entity.type
_entity.pdbx_description
1 polymer ?
#
loop_
_entity_poly.entity_id
_entity_poly.type
_entity_poly.pdbx_seq_one_letter_code
_entity_poly.pdbx_strand_id
1 'polypeptide(L)'
;MSQQSRHKIRGKNGRFEEAINPPCKQINVSLPAPLIESLDEYGREHGTGRGKSLQRLLEGILEVKEMKMVDEVADKTKVRLELVKTSHPLYVEFRKKHYIPNRGVVGQQMQYLIFYREKVVGVIGGASAVFRTEERDNYFGLSTEKDIKTRQLNSIINNNIFKLDFPAKNLATIVLKMWRKQIAKDWEELYGVEVAAFETFVVEERLWNGKTRNGACYRADNWKLVGLTKGYGKTNTRGRTHNNKLLKSQKLIYCLRLKNKKFCTEYTTCWNDPVRQKEITRRRNLMLKDNLDFLLDEIKAS
;
A
#
# COMPACT_ATOMS: atom_id res chain seq x y z
N MET A 1 14.65 31.76 13.14
CA MET A 1 13.60 32.66 12.59
C MET A 1 13.85 32.81 11.10
N SER A 2 13.12 32.09 10.24
CA SER A 2 13.29 32.17 8.79
C SER A 2 12.35 33.23 8.24
N GLN A 3 12.89 34.25 7.62
CA GLN A 3 12.14 35.28 6.93
C GLN A 3 11.44 34.65 5.71
N GLN A 4 10.11 34.61 5.74
CA GLN A 4 9.29 34.33 4.57
C GLN A 4 9.34 35.54 3.64
N SER A 5 9.92 35.37 2.44
CA SER A 5 9.86 36.40 1.40
C SER A 5 8.42 36.52 0.89
N ARG A 6 7.78 37.65 1.19
CA ARG A 6 6.44 37.98 0.67
C ARG A 6 6.59 38.54 -0.73
N HIS A 7 6.08 37.80 -1.72
CA HIS A 7 5.96 38.33 -3.08
C HIS A 7 4.74 39.23 -3.19
N LYS A 8 4.94 40.48 -3.55
CA LYS A 8 3.87 41.47 -3.81
C LYS A 8 3.59 41.51 -5.32
N ILE A 9 2.33 41.39 -5.70
CA ILE A 9 1.86 41.57 -7.08
C ILE A 9 1.23 42.96 -7.21
N ARG A 10 1.51 43.68 -8.31
CA ARG A 10 0.92 44.98 -8.58
C ARG A 10 -0.52 44.79 -9.08
N GLY A 11 -1.52 45.09 -8.26
CA GLY A 11 -2.93 45.06 -8.62
C GLY A 11 -3.31 46.13 -9.65
N LYS A 12 -4.47 46.03 -10.29
CA LYS A 12 -5.01 46.96 -11.30
C LYS A 12 -5.08 48.42 -10.84
N ASN A 13 -5.05 48.68 -9.55
CA ASN A 13 -5.13 50.00 -8.91
C ASN A 13 -3.75 50.52 -8.44
N GLY A 14 -2.64 49.95 -8.93
CA GLY A 14 -1.29 50.37 -8.57
C GLY A 14 -0.85 50.01 -7.14
N ARG A 15 -1.72 49.42 -6.31
CA ARG A 15 -1.38 48.89 -4.97
C ARG A 15 -0.86 47.47 -5.05
N PHE A 16 0.07 47.15 -4.17
CA PHE A 16 0.60 45.78 -4.05
C PHE A 16 -0.37 44.96 -3.22
N GLU A 17 -0.91 43.88 -3.80
CA GLU A 17 -1.74 42.88 -3.13
C GLU A 17 -0.90 41.64 -2.79
N GLU A 18 -1.21 40.97 -1.68
CA GLU A 18 -0.53 39.70 -1.34
C GLU A 18 -0.99 38.61 -2.31
N ALA A 19 -0.04 37.90 -2.88
CA ALA A 19 -0.34 36.77 -3.74
C ALA A 19 -0.99 35.63 -2.91
N ILE A 20 -2.22 35.27 -3.26
CA ILE A 20 -2.97 34.18 -2.62
C ILE A 20 -2.43 32.78 -2.98
N ASN A 21 -1.49 32.71 -3.94
CA ASN A 21 -0.90 31.42 -4.34
C ASN A 21 0.21 30.98 -3.39
N PRO A 22 0.22 29.71 -2.96
CA PRO A 22 1.33 29.17 -2.19
C PRO A 22 2.65 29.33 -3.00
N PRO A 23 3.79 29.59 -2.32
CA PRO A 23 5.04 29.79 -3.03
C PRO A 23 5.39 28.56 -3.88
N CYS A 24 5.48 28.78 -5.20
CA CYS A 24 5.93 27.75 -6.13
C CYS A 24 7.33 27.31 -5.73
N LYS A 25 7.53 26.03 -5.46
CA LYS A 25 8.87 25.46 -5.31
C LYS A 25 9.50 25.42 -6.70
N GLN A 26 10.64 26.05 -6.87
CA GLN A 26 11.43 25.94 -8.09
C GLN A 26 11.94 24.50 -8.21
N ILE A 27 11.57 23.82 -9.30
CA ILE A 27 12.04 22.48 -9.62
C ILE A 27 12.92 22.60 -10.87
N ASN A 28 14.17 22.16 -10.79
CA ASN A 28 15.04 22.05 -11.93
C ASN A 28 14.78 20.71 -12.62
N VAL A 29 14.32 20.74 -13.86
CA VAL A 29 14.05 19.54 -14.67
C VAL A 29 15.01 19.54 -15.85
N SER A 30 15.79 18.47 -16.00
CA SER A 30 16.60 18.21 -17.19
C SER A 30 15.74 17.47 -18.22
N LEU A 31 15.57 18.05 -19.39
CA LEU A 31 14.78 17.47 -20.46
C LEU A 31 15.69 17.05 -21.64
N PRO A 32 15.39 15.96 -22.36
CA PRO A 32 16.09 15.61 -23.61
C PRO A 32 15.98 16.71 -24.66
N ALA A 33 17.04 16.91 -25.47
CA ALA A 33 17.09 17.93 -26.46
C ALA A 33 15.89 17.95 -27.42
N PRO A 34 15.40 16.83 -27.99
CA PRO A 34 14.23 16.82 -28.85
C PRO A 34 12.95 17.36 -28.19
N LEU A 35 12.80 17.11 -26.87
CA LEU A 35 11.66 17.61 -26.13
C LEU A 35 11.76 19.10 -25.84
N ILE A 36 12.97 19.62 -25.68
CA ILE A 36 13.22 21.06 -25.55
C ILE A 36 12.84 21.79 -26.86
N GLU A 37 13.22 21.25 -28.01
CA GLU A 37 12.87 21.80 -29.33
C GLU A 37 11.35 21.84 -29.55
N SER A 38 10.65 20.75 -29.21
CA SER A 38 9.18 20.69 -29.29
C SER A 38 8.50 21.70 -28.35
N LEU A 39 9.05 21.92 -27.14
CA LEU A 39 8.54 22.94 -26.23
C LEU A 39 8.78 24.35 -26.69
N ASP A 40 9.91 24.61 -27.40
CA ASP A 40 10.21 25.90 -27.99
C ASP A 40 9.30 26.20 -29.19
N GLU A 41 9.00 25.19 -30.01
CA GLU A 41 8.06 25.29 -31.11
C GLU A 41 6.64 25.59 -30.60
N TYR A 42 6.16 24.81 -29.63
CA TYR A 42 4.88 25.07 -28.97
C TYR A 42 4.83 26.46 -28.33
N GLY A 43 5.92 26.89 -27.69
CA GLY A 43 6.03 28.22 -27.08
C GLY A 43 5.96 29.34 -28.07
N ARG A 44 6.56 29.19 -29.27
CA ARG A 44 6.47 30.16 -30.38
C ARG A 44 5.06 30.27 -30.92
N GLU A 45 4.38 29.13 -31.14
CA GLU A 45 3.00 29.10 -31.63
C GLU A 45 2.00 29.75 -30.66
N HIS A 46 2.23 29.62 -29.35
CA HIS A 46 1.31 30.06 -28.31
C HIS A 46 1.77 31.34 -27.58
N GLY A 47 2.83 31.97 -28.01
CA GLY A 47 3.37 33.20 -27.39
C GLY A 47 3.83 33.01 -25.93
N THR A 48 4.38 31.84 -25.60
CA THR A 48 4.81 31.51 -24.24
C THR A 48 6.26 31.05 -24.19
N GLY A 49 6.94 31.23 -23.03
CA GLY A 49 8.27 30.66 -22.82
C GLY A 49 8.18 29.19 -22.38
N ARG A 50 9.29 28.42 -22.50
CA ARG A 50 9.40 26.97 -22.18
C ARG A 50 8.73 26.56 -20.89
N GLY A 51 8.96 27.30 -19.82
CA GLY A 51 8.40 26.98 -18.51
C GLY A 51 6.85 27.02 -18.49
N LYS A 52 6.27 28.05 -19.12
CA LYS A 52 4.82 28.19 -19.25
C LYS A 52 4.23 27.17 -20.21
N SER A 53 4.94 26.84 -21.28
CA SER A 53 4.53 25.80 -22.24
C SER A 53 4.48 24.43 -21.57
N LEU A 54 5.52 24.07 -20.83
CA LEU A 54 5.58 22.83 -20.05
C LEU A 54 4.48 22.79 -18.98
N GLN A 55 4.25 23.90 -18.27
CA GLN A 55 3.21 24.00 -17.27
C GLN A 55 1.82 23.78 -17.87
N ARG A 56 1.49 24.42 -19.00
CA ARG A 56 0.20 24.24 -19.70
C ARG A 56 -0.02 22.82 -20.19
N LEU A 57 1.03 22.20 -20.74
CA LEU A 57 0.96 20.80 -21.19
C LEU A 57 0.75 19.85 -20.00
N LEU A 58 1.45 20.08 -18.89
CA LEU A 58 1.28 19.28 -17.68
C LEU A 58 -0.09 19.50 -17.06
N GLU A 59 -0.60 20.72 -16.99
CA GLU A 59 -1.95 21.02 -16.51
C GLU A 59 -3.00 20.33 -17.39
N GLY A 60 -2.91 20.42 -18.72
CA GLY A 60 -3.80 19.71 -19.63
C GLY A 60 -3.74 18.18 -19.47
N ILE A 61 -2.55 17.61 -19.31
CA ILE A 61 -2.40 16.17 -19.06
C ILE A 61 -2.98 15.78 -17.69
N LEU A 62 -2.76 16.59 -16.66
CA LEU A 62 -3.28 16.34 -15.30
C LEU A 62 -4.79 16.48 -15.27
N GLU A 63 -5.37 17.52 -15.87
CA GLU A 63 -6.82 17.70 -15.98
C GLU A 63 -7.49 16.54 -16.74
N VAL A 64 -6.93 16.10 -17.88
CA VAL A 64 -7.44 14.96 -18.63
C VAL A 64 -7.31 13.66 -17.83
N LYS A 65 -6.21 13.48 -17.08
CA LYS A 65 -6.07 12.34 -16.16
C LYS A 65 -7.07 12.42 -15.01
N GLU A 66 -7.22 13.58 -14.38
CA GLU A 66 -8.16 13.76 -13.27
C GLU A 66 -9.61 13.58 -13.71
N MET A 67 -10.01 14.14 -14.85
CA MET A 67 -11.37 13.98 -15.41
C MET A 67 -11.71 12.52 -15.75
N LYS A 68 -10.73 11.75 -16.27
CA LYS A 68 -10.94 10.33 -16.56
C LYS A 68 -10.90 9.43 -15.30
N MET A 69 -10.36 9.93 -14.19
CA MET A 69 -10.08 9.16 -12.98
C MET A 69 -11.13 9.28 -11.88
N VAL A 70 -12.00 10.30 -11.92
CA VAL A 70 -12.89 10.62 -10.77
C VAL A 70 -14.23 9.91 -10.81
N ASP A 71 -14.73 9.48 -11.96
CA ASP A 71 -16.12 8.99 -12.10
C ASP A 71 -16.27 7.47 -12.27
N GLU A 72 -15.17 6.72 -12.47
CA GLU A 72 -15.29 5.28 -12.60
C GLU A 72 -15.49 4.60 -11.24
N VAL A 73 -16.69 4.05 -11.02
CA VAL A 73 -16.96 3.13 -9.90
C VAL A 73 -16.43 1.75 -10.26
N ALA A 74 -15.57 1.19 -9.41
CA ALA A 74 -14.99 -0.12 -9.66
C ALA A 74 -16.06 -1.22 -9.72
N ASP A 75 -15.98 -2.03 -10.76
CA ASP A 75 -16.80 -3.23 -10.92
C ASP A 75 -16.10 -4.40 -10.21
N LYS A 76 -16.77 -4.95 -9.19
CA LYS A 76 -16.26 -6.07 -8.41
C LYS A 76 -15.99 -7.33 -9.27
N THR A 77 -16.78 -7.57 -10.31
CA THR A 77 -16.64 -8.75 -11.17
C THR A 77 -15.36 -8.73 -12.01
N LYS A 78 -14.77 -7.55 -12.15
CA LYS A 78 -13.54 -7.31 -12.90
C LYS A 78 -12.28 -7.31 -12.03
N VAL A 79 -12.44 -7.61 -10.73
CA VAL A 79 -11.30 -7.68 -9.78
C VAL A 79 -10.93 -9.15 -9.58
N ARG A 80 -9.64 -9.46 -9.73
CA ARG A 80 -9.06 -10.78 -9.46
C ARG A 80 -7.79 -10.65 -8.63
N LEU A 81 -7.55 -11.60 -7.75
CA LEU A 81 -6.35 -11.71 -6.94
C LEU A 81 -5.60 -12.98 -7.31
N GLU A 82 -4.29 -12.86 -7.53
CA GLU A 82 -3.44 -13.99 -7.88
C GLU A 82 -2.30 -14.11 -6.89
N LEU A 83 -2.19 -15.29 -6.25
CA LEU A 83 -1.12 -15.60 -5.33
C LEU A 83 0.21 -15.71 -6.09
N VAL A 84 1.24 -14.99 -5.61
CA VAL A 84 2.56 -14.98 -6.25
C VAL A 84 3.69 -15.13 -5.26
N LYS A 85 4.87 -15.53 -5.77
CA LYS A 85 6.11 -15.53 -4.99
C LYS A 85 6.56 -14.09 -4.72
N THR A 86 7.23 -13.87 -3.58
CA THR A 86 7.84 -12.56 -3.25
C THR A 86 8.93 -12.12 -4.24
N SER A 87 9.44 -13.06 -5.05
CA SER A 87 10.39 -12.81 -6.13
C SER A 87 9.74 -12.50 -7.48
N HIS A 88 8.40 -12.56 -7.60
CA HIS A 88 7.70 -12.25 -8.84
C HIS A 88 8.03 -10.82 -9.31
N PRO A 89 8.45 -10.62 -10.60
CA PRO A 89 8.95 -9.31 -11.08
C PRO A 89 7.98 -8.16 -10.83
N LEU A 90 6.70 -8.32 -11.18
CA LEU A 90 5.68 -7.30 -10.96
C LEU A 90 5.47 -7.01 -9.47
N TYR A 91 5.44 -8.04 -8.61
CA TYR A 91 5.34 -7.81 -7.17
C TYR A 91 6.53 -7.00 -6.64
N VAL A 92 7.76 -7.32 -7.10
CA VAL A 92 8.98 -6.58 -6.71
C VAL A 92 8.91 -5.12 -7.17
N GLU A 93 8.41 -4.87 -8.38
CA GLU A 93 8.24 -3.52 -8.92
C GLU A 93 7.26 -2.69 -8.07
N PHE A 94 6.04 -3.20 -7.83
CA PHE A 94 5.05 -2.51 -6.98
C PHE A 94 5.54 -2.31 -5.55
N ARG A 95 6.25 -3.29 -4.99
CA ARG A 95 6.84 -3.20 -3.66
C ARG A 95 7.87 -2.08 -3.54
N LYS A 96 8.70 -1.88 -4.57
CA LYS A 96 9.67 -0.76 -4.60
C LYS A 96 8.98 0.60 -4.59
N LYS A 97 7.81 0.71 -5.20
CA LYS A 97 6.99 1.94 -5.26
C LYS A 97 6.12 2.13 -4.01
N HIS A 98 6.10 1.19 -3.06
CA HIS A 98 5.31 1.32 -1.84
C HIS A 98 5.92 2.38 -0.92
N TYR A 99 5.09 3.24 -0.33
CA TYR A 99 5.51 4.39 0.47
C TYR A 99 6.27 4.02 1.76
N ILE A 100 5.99 2.86 2.35
CA ILE A 100 6.77 2.30 3.45
C ILE A 100 7.81 1.35 2.86
N PRO A 101 9.12 1.63 3.03
CA PRO A 101 10.15 0.71 2.57
C PRO A 101 10.02 -0.65 3.26
N ASN A 102 9.71 -1.67 2.49
CA ASN A 102 9.60 -3.04 2.99
C ASN A 102 10.89 -3.79 2.69
N ARG A 103 11.69 -4.07 3.72
CA ARG A 103 12.99 -4.78 3.61
C ARG A 103 12.88 -6.29 3.74
N GLY A 104 11.71 -6.82 3.59
CA GLY A 104 11.40 -8.23 3.80
C GLY A 104 10.58 -8.44 5.05
N VAL A 105 9.76 -9.44 4.99
CA VAL A 105 8.88 -9.87 6.08
C VAL A 105 9.45 -11.17 6.62
N VAL A 106 9.55 -11.26 7.93
CA VAL A 106 9.97 -12.47 8.63
C VAL A 106 8.72 -13.25 9.02
N GLY A 107 8.79 -14.57 8.90
CA GLY A 107 7.69 -15.46 9.27
C GLY A 107 6.78 -15.83 8.09
N GLN A 108 5.56 -16.20 8.42
CA GLN A 108 4.54 -16.57 7.44
C GLN A 108 4.15 -15.36 6.60
N GLN A 109 3.97 -15.55 5.30
CA GLN A 109 3.57 -14.48 4.40
C GLN A 109 2.95 -15.01 3.11
N MET A 110 2.00 -14.26 2.58
CA MET A 110 1.34 -14.51 1.30
C MET A 110 1.16 -13.20 0.55
N GLN A 111 1.48 -13.19 -0.74
CA GLN A 111 1.46 -11.99 -1.56
C GLN A 111 0.61 -12.21 -2.80
N TYR A 112 -0.16 -11.20 -3.20
CA TYR A 112 -1.05 -11.27 -4.34
C TYR A 112 -0.81 -10.10 -5.29
N LEU A 113 -0.86 -10.38 -6.60
CA LEU A 113 -1.12 -9.37 -7.61
C LEU A 113 -2.61 -9.04 -7.61
N ILE A 114 -2.92 -7.78 -7.88
CA ILE A 114 -4.28 -7.29 -8.02
C ILE A 114 -4.51 -7.02 -9.50
N PHE A 115 -5.47 -7.73 -10.09
CA PHE A 115 -5.93 -7.48 -11.44
C PHE A 115 -7.24 -6.70 -11.41
N TYR A 116 -7.36 -5.77 -12.34
CA TYR A 116 -8.60 -5.07 -12.64
C TYR A 116 -8.73 -4.96 -14.16
N ARG A 117 -9.80 -5.49 -14.74
CA ARG A 117 -9.98 -5.57 -16.22
C ARG A 117 -8.74 -6.18 -16.90
N GLU A 118 -8.32 -7.34 -16.43
CA GLU A 118 -7.15 -8.11 -16.92
C GLU A 118 -5.78 -7.40 -16.85
N LYS A 119 -5.73 -6.21 -16.27
CA LYS A 119 -4.46 -5.49 -16.06
C LYS A 119 -4.02 -5.59 -14.61
N VAL A 120 -2.73 -5.82 -14.39
CA VAL A 120 -2.16 -5.74 -13.05
C VAL A 120 -2.14 -4.28 -12.61
N VAL A 121 -2.90 -3.97 -11.55
CA VAL A 121 -3.10 -2.61 -11.04
C VAL A 121 -2.48 -2.40 -9.67
N GLY A 122 -1.93 -3.44 -9.05
CA GLY A 122 -1.33 -3.30 -7.75
C GLY A 122 -0.96 -4.62 -7.09
N VAL A 123 -0.61 -4.53 -5.81
CA VAL A 123 -0.27 -5.67 -4.95
C VAL A 123 -0.91 -5.52 -3.58
N ILE A 124 -1.25 -6.65 -2.98
CA ILE A 124 -1.69 -6.73 -1.59
C ILE A 124 -1.09 -7.98 -0.95
N GLY A 125 -0.72 -7.89 0.33
CA GLY A 125 -0.11 -9.01 1.00
C GLY A 125 -0.44 -9.09 2.49
N GLY A 126 -0.29 -10.28 3.02
CA GLY A 126 -0.39 -10.58 4.43
C GLY A 126 0.87 -11.24 4.97
N ALA A 127 1.15 -10.98 6.22
CA ALA A 127 2.27 -11.55 6.97
C ALA A 127 1.86 -11.86 8.41
N SER A 128 2.71 -12.60 9.12
CA SER A 128 2.56 -12.80 10.56
C SER A 128 2.39 -11.47 11.29
N ALA A 129 1.52 -11.45 12.31
CA ALA A 129 1.28 -10.28 13.13
C ALA A 129 2.56 -9.80 13.84
N VAL A 130 2.65 -8.48 14.06
CA VAL A 130 3.76 -7.89 14.81
C VAL A 130 3.65 -8.27 16.29
N PHE A 131 4.74 -8.77 16.90
CA PHE A 131 4.70 -9.32 18.26
C PHE A 131 4.32 -8.27 19.33
N ARG A 132 4.86 -7.05 19.23
CA ARG A 132 4.66 -6.00 20.24
C ARG A 132 3.79 -4.87 19.67
N THR A 133 2.51 -4.89 20.00
CA THR A 133 1.55 -3.82 19.65
C THR A 133 0.48 -3.79 20.75
N GLU A 134 0.71 -2.94 21.75
CA GLU A 134 -0.09 -2.87 22.97
C GLU A 134 -1.57 -2.59 22.69
N GLU A 135 -1.85 -1.57 21.85
CA GLU A 135 -3.22 -1.16 21.54
C GLU A 135 -4.01 -2.26 20.83
N ARG A 136 -3.36 -3.01 19.91
CA ARG A 136 -3.93 -4.17 19.26
C ARG A 136 -4.16 -5.32 20.23
N ASP A 137 -3.17 -5.58 21.09
CA ASP A 137 -3.23 -6.66 22.06
C ASP A 137 -4.41 -6.43 23.02
N ASN A 138 -4.57 -5.21 23.53
CA ASN A 138 -5.68 -4.81 24.39
C ASN A 138 -7.03 -4.92 23.65
N TYR A 139 -7.11 -4.44 22.41
CA TYR A 139 -8.34 -4.51 21.60
C TYR A 139 -8.81 -5.93 21.35
N PHE A 140 -7.89 -6.86 21.12
CA PHE A 140 -8.22 -8.27 20.90
C PHE A 140 -8.32 -9.09 22.18
N GLY A 141 -7.93 -8.55 23.33
CA GLY A 141 -7.87 -9.30 24.61
C GLY A 141 -6.84 -10.42 24.57
N LEU A 142 -5.66 -10.16 23.96
CA LEU A 142 -4.61 -11.18 23.89
C LEU A 142 -3.97 -11.39 25.26
N SER A 143 -3.50 -12.63 25.51
CA SER A 143 -2.80 -12.99 26.74
C SER A 143 -1.53 -12.15 26.94
N THR A 144 -1.22 -11.83 28.17
CA THR A 144 0.06 -11.24 28.58
C THR A 144 1.17 -12.29 28.65
N GLU A 145 0.81 -13.56 28.79
CA GLU A 145 1.75 -14.68 28.79
C GLU A 145 2.31 -14.89 27.39
N LYS A 146 3.64 -14.86 27.28
CA LYS A 146 4.36 -14.87 26.01
C LYS A 146 4.01 -16.06 25.12
N ASP A 147 3.90 -17.24 25.67
CA ASP A 147 3.66 -18.47 24.89
C ASP A 147 2.22 -18.53 24.37
N ILE A 148 1.24 -18.19 25.21
CA ILE A 148 -0.17 -18.11 24.80
C ILE A 148 -0.35 -17.01 23.75
N LYS A 149 0.23 -15.83 23.99
CA LYS A 149 0.19 -14.72 23.04
C LYS A 149 0.79 -15.08 21.69
N THR A 150 1.93 -15.78 21.68
CA THR A 150 2.56 -16.23 20.43
C THR A 150 1.63 -17.10 19.61
N ARG A 151 0.91 -18.02 20.25
CA ARG A 151 -0.10 -18.87 19.59
C ARG A 151 -1.26 -18.04 19.06
N GLN A 152 -1.80 -17.12 19.86
CA GLN A 152 -2.90 -16.24 19.45
C GLN A 152 -2.51 -15.37 18.25
N LEU A 153 -1.26 -14.88 18.20
CA LEU A 153 -0.74 -14.07 17.10
C LEU A 153 -0.65 -14.82 15.76
N ASN A 154 -0.50 -16.16 15.79
CA ASN A 154 -0.48 -16.96 14.57
C ASN A 154 -1.80 -16.88 13.79
N SER A 155 -2.93 -16.65 14.48
CA SER A 155 -4.25 -16.49 13.87
C SER A 155 -4.59 -15.04 13.49
N ILE A 156 -3.62 -14.12 13.53
CA ILE A 156 -3.76 -12.72 13.13
C ILE A 156 -2.88 -12.46 11.91
N ILE A 157 -3.47 -11.95 10.84
CA ILE A 157 -2.74 -11.56 9.64
C ILE A 157 -2.51 -10.05 9.65
N ASN A 158 -1.25 -9.64 9.50
CA ASN A 158 -0.88 -8.25 9.25
C ASN A 158 -0.93 -7.96 7.74
N ASN A 159 -1.81 -7.06 7.30
CA ASN A 159 -1.75 -6.51 5.95
C ASN A 159 -0.51 -5.62 5.82
N ASN A 160 0.59 -6.22 5.41
CA ASN A 160 1.92 -5.62 5.42
C ASN A 160 2.25 -4.79 4.18
N ILE A 161 1.49 -4.98 3.11
CA ILE A 161 1.58 -4.21 1.86
C ILE A 161 0.21 -4.10 1.21
N PHE A 162 -0.14 -2.89 0.80
CA PHE A 162 -1.28 -2.62 -0.06
C PHE A 162 -0.97 -1.41 -0.93
N LYS A 163 -0.80 -1.64 -2.22
CA LYS A 163 -0.46 -0.63 -3.22
C LYS A 163 -1.37 -0.81 -4.42
N LEU A 164 -2.08 0.26 -4.79
CA LEU A 164 -2.88 0.36 -6.00
C LEU A 164 -2.40 1.55 -6.81
N ASP A 165 -2.20 1.35 -8.11
CA ASP A 165 -1.83 2.39 -9.08
C ASP A 165 -2.98 2.72 -10.05
N PHE A 166 -4.17 2.16 -9.82
CA PHE A 166 -5.37 2.43 -10.60
C PHE A 166 -6.42 3.16 -9.75
N PRO A 167 -6.85 4.36 -10.17
CA PRO A 167 -7.77 5.18 -9.42
C PRO A 167 -9.21 4.94 -9.85
N ALA A 168 -9.87 3.95 -9.27
CA ALA A 168 -11.31 3.79 -9.40
C ALA A 168 -11.96 3.91 -8.02
N LYS A 169 -13.14 4.56 -7.99
CA LYS A 169 -13.91 4.71 -6.75
C LYS A 169 -14.26 3.33 -6.19
N ASN A 170 -14.06 3.14 -4.90
CA ASN A 170 -14.30 1.92 -4.14
C ASN A 170 -13.38 0.72 -4.47
N LEU A 171 -12.47 0.80 -5.45
CA LEU A 171 -11.59 -0.32 -5.81
C LEU A 171 -10.80 -0.83 -4.61
N ALA A 172 -10.18 0.06 -3.83
CA ALA A 172 -9.40 -0.32 -2.66
C ALA A 172 -10.22 -1.12 -1.63
N THR A 173 -11.46 -0.71 -1.37
CA THR A 173 -12.36 -1.40 -0.42
C THR A 173 -12.81 -2.75 -0.98
N ILE A 174 -13.11 -2.83 -2.28
CA ILE A 174 -13.47 -4.08 -2.94
C ILE A 174 -12.31 -5.08 -2.86
N VAL A 175 -11.11 -4.65 -3.26
CA VAL A 175 -9.88 -5.47 -3.20
C VAL A 175 -9.63 -5.95 -1.76
N LEU A 176 -9.70 -5.06 -0.77
CA LEU A 176 -9.47 -5.41 0.63
C LEU A 176 -10.45 -6.47 1.13
N LYS A 177 -11.74 -6.34 0.79
CA LYS A 177 -12.78 -7.30 1.15
C LYS A 177 -12.57 -8.67 0.47
N MET A 178 -12.17 -8.68 -0.80
CA MET A 178 -11.85 -9.91 -1.53
C MET A 178 -10.61 -10.57 -0.95
N TRP A 179 -9.54 -9.80 -0.74
CA TRP A 179 -8.29 -10.27 -0.17
C TRP A 179 -8.47 -10.93 1.20
N ARG A 180 -9.24 -10.32 2.11
CA ARG A 180 -9.48 -10.92 3.43
C ARG A 180 -10.12 -12.31 3.34
N LYS A 181 -11.05 -12.50 2.40
CA LYS A 181 -11.70 -13.79 2.19
C LYS A 181 -10.74 -14.82 1.59
N GLN A 182 -9.98 -14.39 0.59
CA GLN A 182 -9.02 -15.25 -0.11
C GLN A 182 -7.88 -15.65 0.82
N ILE A 183 -7.20 -14.68 1.43
CA ILE A 183 -6.04 -14.98 2.28
C ILE A 183 -6.41 -15.80 3.52
N ALA A 184 -7.61 -15.65 4.07
CA ALA A 184 -8.02 -16.46 5.21
C ALA A 184 -8.10 -17.95 4.84
N LYS A 185 -8.63 -18.27 3.66
CA LYS A 185 -8.68 -19.62 3.11
C LYS A 185 -7.27 -20.15 2.79
N ASP A 186 -6.51 -19.38 2.02
CA ASP A 186 -5.17 -19.77 1.56
C ASP A 186 -4.19 -19.92 2.74
N TRP A 187 -4.37 -19.10 3.80
CA TRP A 187 -3.56 -19.17 5.02
C TRP A 187 -3.79 -20.45 5.81
N GLU A 188 -5.06 -20.83 5.97
CA GLU A 188 -5.44 -22.08 6.61
C GLU A 188 -4.93 -23.29 5.83
N GLU A 189 -5.10 -23.28 4.50
CA GLU A 189 -4.62 -24.33 3.61
C GLU A 189 -3.09 -24.47 3.66
N LEU A 190 -2.36 -23.35 3.61
CA LEU A 190 -0.90 -23.38 3.57
C LEU A 190 -0.28 -23.64 4.95
N TYR A 191 -0.80 -22.98 5.98
CA TYR A 191 -0.17 -22.96 7.30
C TYR A 191 -0.90 -23.79 8.34
N GLY A 192 -2.11 -24.28 8.04
CA GLY A 192 -2.94 -25.07 8.96
C GLY A 192 -3.43 -24.26 10.16
N VAL A 193 -3.59 -22.95 10.01
CA VAL A 193 -4.02 -22.03 11.07
C VAL A 193 -5.23 -21.25 10.63
N GLU A 194 -6.34 -21.39 11.36
CA GLU A 194 -7.55 -20.61 11.13
C GLU A 194 -7.30 -19.12 11.44
N VAL A 195 -7.70 -18.25 10.52
CA VAL A 195 -7.54 -16.80 10.69
C VAL A 195 -8.69 -16.27 11.56
N ALA A 196 -8.34 -15.59 12.64
CA ALA A 196 -9.30 -15.00 13.57
C ALA A 196 -9.40 -13.48 13.48
N ALA A 197 -8.34 -12.83 13.00
CA ALA A 197 -8.30 -11.37 12.93
C ALA A 197 -7.29 -10.86 11.89
N PHE A 198 -7.41 -9.59 11.59
CA PHE A 198 -6.49 -8.84 10.75
C PHE A 198 -6.00 -7.58 11.46
N GLU A 199 -4.76 -7.17 11.16
CA GLU A 199 -4.19 -5.89 11.57
C GLU A 199 -3.51 -5.18 10.39
N THR A 200 -3.35 -3.87 10.47
CA THR A 200 -2.51 -3.09 9.55
C THR A 200 -2.03 -1.79 10.19
N PHE A 201 -0.94 -1.25 9.65
CA PHE A 201 -0.31 -0.02 10.14
C PHE A 201 -0.25 1.01 9.00
N VAL A 202 -0.96 2.12 9.16
CA VAL A 202 -1.09 3.18 8.15
C VAL A 202 -0.36 4.43 8.62
N VAL A 203 0.58 4.94 7.81
CA VAL A 203 1.15 6.28 8.04
C VAL A 203 0.14 7.31 7.57
N GLU A 204 -0.30 8.18 8.50
CA GLU A 204 -1.13 9.30 8.13
C GLU A 204 -0.29 10.36 7.42
N GLU A 205 -0.69 10.72 6.21
CA GLU A 205 0.06 11.65 5.37
C GLU A 205 -0.89 12.46 4.48
N ARG A 206 -0.66 13.76 4.41
CA ARG A 206 -1.32 14.62 3.44
C ARG A 206 -0.63 14.47 2.08
N LEU A 207 -1.37 14.00 1.09
CA LEU A 207 -0.88 13.80 -0.27
C LEU A 207 -0.82 15.13 -1.02
N TRP A 208 -0.04 15.16 -2.12
CA TRP A 208 0.11 16.34 -2.97
C TRP A 208 -1.21 16.86 -3.56
N ASN A 209 -2.19 15.97 -3.79
CA ASN A 209 -3.54 16.30 -4.28
C ASN A 209 -4.50 16.77 -3.17
N GLY A 210 -3.99 17.11 -1.99
CA GLY A 210 -4.78 17.59 -0.85
C GLY A 210 -5.53 16.49 -0.08
N LYS A 211 -5.61 15.27 -0.58
CA LYS A 211 -6.23 14.13 0.12
C LYS A 211 -5.32 13.64 1.24
N THR A 212 -5.90 13.10 2.29
CA THR A 212 -5.15 12.51 3.41
C THR A 212 -5.18 10.99 3.33
N ARG A 213 -4.00 10.37 3.31
CA ARG A 213 -3.88 8.93 3.53
C ARG A 213 -4.11 8.65 5.01
N ASN A 214 -5.26 8.14 5.36
CA ASN A 214 -5.68 7.90 6.75
C ASN A 214 -6.40 6.56 6.93
N GLY A 215 -6.22 5.62 6.02
CA GLY A 215 -6.86 4.31 6.10
C GLY A 215 -8.36 4.29 5.78
N ALA A 216 -8.86 5.22 4.96
CA ALA A 216 -10.28 5.30 4.60
C ALA A 216 -10.84 3.98 4.05
N CYS A 217 -10.08 3.23 3.24
CA CYS A 217 -10.50 1.92 2.72
C CYS A 217 -10.68 0.87 3.81
N TYR A 218 -9.87 0.90 4.86
CA TYR A 218 -10.02 0.00 6.02
C TYR A 218 -11.27 0.34 6.80
N ARG A 219 -11.54 1.64 7.08
CA ARG A 219 -12.79 2.05 7.73
C ARG A 219 -14.01 1.65 6.91
N ALA A 220 -13.98 1.83 5.59
CA ALA A 220 -15.05 1.41 4.69
C ALA A 220 -15.27 -0.12 4.64
N ASP A 221 -14.25 -0.91 4.99
CA ASP A 221 -14.33 -2.36 5.16
C ASP A 221 -14.54 -2.78 6.63
N ASN A 222 -15.03 -1.88 7.48
CA ASN A 222 -15.37 -2.09 8.89
C ASN A 222 -14.19 -2.43 9.82
N TRP A 223 -12.96 -2.08 9.45
CA TRP A 223 -11.84 -2.15 10.38
C TRP A 223 -11.94 -1.02 11.40
N LYS A 224 -11.60 -1.32 12.64
CA LYS A 224 -11.58 -0.34 13.71
C LYS A 224 -10.20 0.28 13.86
N LEU A 225 -10.13 1.61 13.97
CA LEU A 225 -8.94 2.31 14.43
C LEU A 225 -8.84 2.09 15.94
N VAL A 226 -7.78 1.42 16.39
CA VAL A 226 -7.61 1.02 17.80
C VAL A 226 -6.55 1.82 18.53
N GLY A 227 -5.72 2.57 17.80
CA GLY A 227 -4.69 3.42 18.39
C GLY A 227 -3.58 3.80 17.42
N LEU A 228 -2.47 4.23 18.00
CA LEU A 228 -1.26 4.66 17.31
C LEU A 228 -0.05 3.85 17.78
N THR A 229 0.86 3.54 16.86
CA THR A 229 2.15 2.96 17.26
C THR A 229 3.02 4.00 17.98
N LYS A 230 3.90 3.55 18.87
CA LYS A 230 4.83 4.45 19.60
C LYS A 230 5.89 5.13 18.70
N GLY A 231 5.95 4.75 17.40
CA GLY A 231 6.87 5.39 16.44
C GLY A 231 8.35 5.00 16.62
N TYR A 232 8.64 3.98 17.42
CA TYR A 232 10.00 3.48 17.56
C TYR A 232 10.43 2.80 16.26
N GLY A 233 11.43 3.38 15.60
CA GLY A 233 12.04 2.76 14.44
C GLY A 233 12.62 1.38 14.78
N LYS A 234 12.58 0.45 13.84
CA LYS A 234 13.24 -0.85 14.00
C LYS A 234 14.75 -0.64 14.11
N THR A 235 15.33 -0.94 15.26
CA THR A 235 16.78 -1.05 15.40
C THR A 235 17.24 -2.33 14.72
N ASN A 236 18.31 -2.26 13.92
CA ASN A 236 18.94 -3.47 13.43
C ASN A 236 19.68 -4.16 14.61
N THR A 237 20.09 -5.41 14.41
CA THR A 237 20.84 -6.22 15.39
C THR A 237 22.14 -5.57 15.88
N ARG A 238 22.59 -4.48 15.26
CA ARG A 238 23.78 -3.68 15.64
C ARG A 238 23.42 -2.33 16.30
N GLY A 239 22.19 -2.14 16.75
CA GLY A 239 21.75 -0.93 17.45
C GLY A 239 21.63 0.33 16.59
N ARG A 240 21.86 0.26 15.28
CA ARG A 240 21.73 1.42 14.38
C ARG A 240 20.28 1.67 14.04
N THR A 241 19.77 2.82 14.41
CA THR A 241 18.44 3.29 14.01
C THR A 241 18.41 3.61 12.51
N HIS A 242 17.37 3.15 11.81
CA HIS A 242 17.16 3.56 10.42
C HIS A 242 16.90 5.06 10.35
N ASN A 243 17.61 5.76 9.44
CA ASN A 243 17.39 7.18 9.18
C ASN A 243 16.08 7.49 8.42
N ASN A 244 15.29 6.47 8.06
CA ASN A 244 14.04 6.68 7.33
C ASN A 244 12.95 7.22 8.27
N LYS A 245 12.53 8.46 8.00
CA LYS A 245 11.53 9.20 8.76
C LYS A 245 10.17 8.46 8.84
N LEU A 246 9.76 7.77 7.77
CA LEU A 246 8.51 7.02 7.72
C LEU A 246 8.52 5.76 8.59
N LEU A 247 9.68 5.14 8.80
CA LEU A 247 9.81 4.00 9.70
C LEU A 247 9.70 4.41 11.17
N LYS A 248 10.10 5.65 11.49
CA LYS A 248 10.04 6.23 12.84
C LYS A 248 8.72 6.96 13.12
N SER A 249 7.87 7.19 12.12
CA SER A 249 6.59 7.87 12.33
C SER A 249 5.60 7.00 13.09
N GLN A 250 4.74 7.64 13.88
CA GLN A 250 3.57 6.98 14.43
C GLN A 250 2.66 6.52 13.29
N LYS A 251 2.01 5.38 13.48
CA LYS A 251 1.10 4.78 12.50
C LYS A 251 -0.23 4.51 13.15
N LEU A 252 -1.29 4.80 12.42
CA LEU A 252 -2.64 4.38 12.75
C LEU A 252 -2.71 2.85 12.73
N ILE A 253 -3.25 2.26 13.79
CA ILE A 253 -3.43 0.81 13.92
C ILE A 253 -4.89 0.48 13.62
N TYR A 254 -5.13 -0.21 12.51
CA TYR A 254 -6.45 -0.72 12.17
C TYR A 254 -6.52 -2.21 12.43
N CYS A 255 -7.60 -2.64 13.08
CA CYS A 255 -7.87 -4.03 13.43
C CYS A 255 -9.25 -4.47 12.97
N LEU A 256 -9.38 -5.73 12.57
CA LEU A 256 -10.64 -6.35 12.24
C LEU A 256 -10.71 -7.74 12.89
N ARG A 257 -11.70 -7.95 13.76
CA ARG A 257 -12.03 -9.26 14.33
C ARG A 257 -13.03 -9.99 13.45
N LEU A 258 -12.77 -11.23 13.09
CA LEU A 258 -13.74 -12.06 12.38
C LEU A 258 -14.78 -12.61 13.37
N LYS A 259 -16.05 -12.56 12.97
CA LYS A 259 -17.16 -13.10 13.79
C LYS A 259 -17.01 -14.61 13.95
N ASN A 260 -17.28 -15.12 15.14
CA ASN A 260 -17.31 -16.55 15.49
C ASN A 260 -15.96 -17.29 15.30
N LYS A 261 -14.84 -16.56 15.14
CA LYS A 261 -13.50 -17.14 15.07
C LYS A 261 -12.78 -16.98 16.41
N LYS A 262 -12.08 -18.03 16.86
CA LYS A 262 -11.28 -18.01 18.09
C LYS A 262 -9.81 -17.81 17.78
N PHE A 263 -9.07 -17.20 18.69
CA PHE A 263 -7.62 -17.15 18.57
C PHE A 263 -7.04 -18.54 18.83
N CYS A 264 -6.01 -18.90 18.08
CA CYS A 264 -5.32 -20.16 18.24
C CYS A 264 -4.70 -20.24 19.65
N THR A 265 -5.00 -21.30 20.37
CA THR A 265 -4.43 -21.60 21.68
C THR A 265 -3.52 -22.82 21.68
N GLU A 266 -3.58 -23.61 20.61
CA GLU A 266 -2.79 -24.81 20.45
C GLU A 266 -1.38 -24.51 19.93
N TYR A 267 -0.45 -25.37 20.26
CA TYR A 267 0.92 -25.28 19.79
C TYR A 267 0.95 -25.74 18.32
N THR A 268 0.77 -24.81 17.41
CA THR A 268 1.12 -25.08 16.01
C THR A 268 2.64 -25.24 15.97
N THR A 269 3.12 -26.41 15.52
CA THR A 269 4.53 -26.80 15.43
C THR A 269 5.45 -25.64 15.08
N CYS A 270 6.61 -25.59 15.75
CA CYS A 270 7.59 -24.53 15.64
C CYS A 270 7.83 -24.15 14.16
N TRP A 271 7.81 -22.85 13.85
CA TRP A 271 8.13 -22.32 12.52
C TRP A 271 9.45 -22.88 11.97
N ASN A 272 10.40 -23.20 12.85
CA ASN A 272 11.72 -23.70 12.49
C ASN A 272 11.80 -25.23 12.32
N ASP A 273 10.67 -25.95 12.40
CA ASP A 273 10.65 -27.39 12.13
C ASP A 273 10.95 -27.66 10.66
N PRO A 274 12.05 -28.36 10.31
CA PRO A 274 12.45 -28.62 8.93
C PRO A 274 11.43 -29.43 8.13
N VAL A 275 10.72 -30.37 8.78
CA VAL A 275 9.71 -31.22 8.15
C VAL A 275 8.53 -30.36 7.74
N ARG A 276 8.05 -29.51 8.65
CA ARG A 276 6.97 -28.56 8.39
C ARG A 276 7.35 -27.55 7.31
N GLN A 277 8.58 -27.05 7.29
CA GLN A 277 9.05 -26.12 6.25
C GLN A 277 9.05 -26.75 4.86
N LYS A 278 9.42 -28.02 4.75
CA LYS A 278 9.35 -28.79 3.50
C LYS A 278 7.89 -28.92 3.04
N GLU A 279 6.97 -29.27 3.94
CA GLU A 279 5.56 -29.41 3.63
C GLU A 279 4.90 -28.09 3.22
N ILE A 280 5.17 -26.99 3.93
CA ILE A 280 4.72 -25.65 3.57
C ILE A 280 5.24 -25.27 2.18
N THR A 281 6.52 -25.58 1.89
CA THR A 281 7.10 -25.31 0.57
C THR A 281 6.42 -26.11 -0.52
N ARG A 282 6.15 -27.39 -0.28
CA ARG A 282 5.44 -28.27 -1.21
C ARG A 282 4.03 -27.74 -1.49
N ARG A 283 3.23 -27.43 -0.46
CA ARG A 283 1.87 -26.87 -0.58
C ARG A 283 1.89 -25.55 -1.35
N ARG A 284 2.81 -24.66 -1.01
CA ARG A 284 2.95 -23.38 -1.72
C ARG A 284 3.23 -23.56 -3.20
N ASN A 285 4.09 -24.51 -3.56
CA ASN A 285 4.40 -24.79 -4.96
C ASN A 285 3.19 -25.34 -5.70
N LEU A 286 2.36 -26.18 -5.06
CA LEU A 286 1.09 -26.66 -5.63
C LEU A 286 0.13 -25.49 -5.86
N MET A 287 -0.16 -24.69 -4.84
CA MET A 287 -1.04 -23.51 -4.97
C MET A 287 -0.59 -22.54 -6.07
N LEU A 288 0.73 -22.37 -6.26
CA LEU A 288 1.28 -21.51 -7.31
C LEU A 288 1.23 -22.15 -8.69
N LYS A 289 1.25 -23.49 -8.79
CA LYS A 289 1.11 -24.22 -10.04
C LYS A 289 -0.33 -24.16 -10.54
N ASP A 290 -1.30 -24.39 -9.66
CA ASP A 290 -2.72 -24.31 -10.00
C ASP A 290 -3.09 -22.93 -10.58
N ASN A 291 -2.51 -21.85 -10.03
CA ASN A 291 -2.68 -20.50 -10.57
C ASN A 291 -2.03 -20.34 -11.97
N LEU A 292 -0.88 -20.98 -12.21
CA LEU A 292 -0.19 -20.91 -13.50
C LEU A 292 -0.93 -21.68 -14.58
N ASP A 293 -1.43 -22.87 -14.25
CA ASP A 293 -2.18 -23.73 -15.17
C ASP A 293 -3.50 -23.04 -15.58
N PHE A 294 -4.19 -22.39 -14.65
CA PHE A 294 -5.37 -21.56 -14.94
C PHE A 294 -5.06 -20.43 -15.95
N LEU A 295 -3.96 -19.70 -15.77
CA LEU A 295 -3.55 -18.63 -16.69
C LEU A 295 -3.17 -19.16 -18.07
N LEU A 296 -2.53 -20.31 -18.15
CA LEU A 296 -2.18 -20.96 -19.43
C LEU A 296 -3.44 -21.42 -20.19
N ASP A 297 -4.46 -21.87 -19.48
CA ASP A 297 -5.73 -22.26 -20.07
C ASP A 297 -6.55 -21.05 -20.56
N GLU A 298 -6.52 -19.91 -19.84
CA GLU A 298 -7.10 -18.65 -20.31
C GLU A 298 -6.40 -18.10 -21.57
N ILE A 299 -5.06 -18.20 -21.64
CA ILE A 299 -4.29 -17.77 -22.82
C ILE A 299 -4.57 -18.66 -24.05
N LYS A 300 -4.82 -19.94 -23.84
CA LYS A 300 -5.18 -20.87 -24.94
C LYS A 300 -6.62 -20.71 -25.41
N ALA A 301 -7.48 -20.15 -24.57
CA ALA A 301 -8.89 -19.94 -24.87
C ALA A 301 -9.18 -18.55 -25.47
N SER A 302 -8.20 -17.64 -25.49
CA SER A 302 -8.23 -16.32 -26.11
C SER A 302 -7.55 -16.33 -27.48
#